data_288d0a253a4d16cc05974c399a18bd95
#
_entry.id   288d0a253a4d16cc05974c399a18bd95
#
_cell.length_a   1.000
_cell.length_b   1.000
_cell.length_c   1.000
_cell.angle_alpha   90.00
_cell.angle_beta   90.00
_cell.angle_gamma   90.00
#
_symmetry.space_group_name_H-M   'P 1'
#
loop_
_entity.id
_entity.type
_entity.pdbx_description
1 polymer ?
#
loop_
_entity_poly.entity_id
_entity_poly.type
_entity_poly.pdbx_seq_one_letter_code
_entity_poly.pdbx_strand_id
1 'polypeptide(L)'
;MSEDILKDSWVPEGPISKTIKDRLKKAGKRFHSNDNISEFIEEGEMELLQAEVQEKLQGVLDSLVIDTENDHNTQDTAKRVAKMYIRETFGGRFKPAPRVTSFPNMGYKSMYTSGPISIRSTCAHHFQNIVGRAWVGIIPNGEVIGLSKFNRIVHHIVERPQIQEEMTTQIADELKKYAKTENLAVVVKAEHHCMTHRGVREHESDMT
;
A
#
# COMPACT_ATOMS: atom_id res chain seq x y z
N MET A 1 6.79 37.73 8.07
CA MET A 1 5.37 37.56 7.64
C MET A 1 5.19 36.12 7.22
N SER A 2 4.69 35.27 8.13
CA SER A 2 3.99 34.01 7.87
C SER A 2 3.99 33.05 9.08
N GLU A 3 3.59 33.56 10.27
CA GLU A 3 3.36 32.72 11.47
C GLU A 3 1.87 32.59 11.86
N ASP A 4 0.94 33.10 11.04
CA ASP A 4 -0.48 33.22 11.42
C ASP A 4 -1.44 32.26 10.67
N ILE A 5 -0.98 31.20 10.00
CA ILE A 5 -1.86 30.29 9.23
C ILE A 5 -2.23 29.01 10.01
N LEU A 6 -1.73 28.79 11.20
CA LEU A 6 -1.99 27.56 11.98
C LEU A 6 -2.99 27.73 13.14
N LYS A 7 -3.81 28.77 13.17
CA LYS A 7 -4.64 29.11 14.34
C LYS A 7 -6.04 28.49 14.38
N ASP A 8 -6.48 27.72 13.37
CA ASP A 8 -7.78 27.02 13.39
C ASP A 8 -7.71 25.55 12.95
N SER A 9 -6.57 24.88 13.13
CA SER A 9 -6.51 23.44 12.89
C SER A 9 -7.15 22.69 14.06
N TRP A 10 -8.28 22.04 13.80
CA TRP A 10 -8.91 21.10 14.71
C TRP A 10 -7.88 20.10 15.21
N VAL A 11 -7.64 20.07 16.52
CA VAL A 11 -6.77 19.11 17.17
C VAL A 11 -7.67 18.05 17.81
N PRO A 12 -7.57 16.76 17.43
CA PRO A 12 -8.41 15.74 18.02
C PRO A 12 -8.14 15.55 19.51
N GLU A 13 -9.20 15.32 20.30
CA GLU A 13 -9.09 14.93 21.71
C GLU A 13 -8.56 13.48 21.83
N GLY A 14 -7.29 13.25 21.49
CA GLY A 14 -6.65 11.93 21.59
C GLY A 14 -6.00 11.48 20.28
N PRO A 15 -5.58 10.20 20.18
CA PRO A 15 -4.86 9.69 19.02
C PRO A 15 -5.69 9.80 17.74
N ILE A 16 -5.12 10.37 16.67
CA ILE A 16 -5.82 10.52 15.39
C ILE A 16 -6.22 9.17 14.79
N SER A 17 -5.44 8.13 15.03
CA SER A 17 -5.78 6.76 14.62
C SER A 17 -7.10 6.27 15.22
N LYS A 18 -7.47 6.71 16.42
CA LYS A 18 -8.75 6.40 17.06
C LYS A 18 -9.90 7.09 16.31
N THR A 19 -9.76 8.36 16.00
CA THR A 19 -10.75 9.13 15.25
C THR A 19 -11.05 8.51 13.89
N ILE A 20 -10.00 8.14 13.13
CA ILE A 20 -10.14 7.47 11.83
C ILE A 20 -10.82 6.10 12.00
N LYS A 21 -10.43 5.31 13.00
CA LYS A 21 -11.07 4.02 13.31
C LYS A 21 -12.56 4.16 13.65
N ASP A 22 -12.93 5.19 14.39
CA ASP A 22 -14.32 5.42 14.79
C ASP A 22 -15.18 5.81 13.57
N ARG A 23 -14.66 6.60 12.62
CA ARG A 23 -15.31 6.88 11.32
C ARG A 23 -15.53 5.60 10.52
N LEU A 24 -14.51 4.75 10.40
CA LEU A 24 -14.59 3.47 9.69
C LEU A 24 -15.64 2.55 10.31
N LYS A 25 -15.64 2.41 11.64
CA LYS A 25 -16.64 1.62 12.38
C LYS A 25 -18.05 2.16 12.18
N LYS A 26 -18.24 3.48 12.32
CA LYS A 26 -19.54 4.15 12.12
C LYS A 26 -20.09 3.92 10.70
N ALA A 27 -19.22 3.86 9.70
CA ALA A 27 -19.57 3.58 8.31
C ALA A 27 -19.70 2.08 8.00
N GLY A 28 -19.51 1.19 8.99
CA GLY A 28 -19.53 -0.26 8.77
C GLY A 28 -18.44 -0.76 7.80
N LYS A 29 -17.33 -0.01 7.67
CA LYS A 29 -16.24 -0.35 6.74
C LYS A 29 -15.20 -1.24 7.39
N ARG A 30 -14.79 -2.25 6.65
CA ARG A 30 -13.63 -3.06 6.99
C ARG A 30 -12.35 -2.21 6.88
N PHE A 31 -11.38 -2.47 7.74
CA PHE A 31 -10.08 -1.79 7.73
C PHE A 31 -8.92 -2.76 8.03
N HIS A 32 -8.93 -3.91 7.36
CA HIS A 32 -7.82 -4.86 7.38
C HIS A 32 -6.56 -4.22 6.80
N SER A 33 -5.41 -4.86 7.00
CA SER A 33 -4.11 -4.28 6.61
C SER A 33 -4.01 -3.90 5.13
N ASN A 34 -4.67 -4.64 4.26
CA ASN A 34 -4.70 -4.45 2.80
C ASN A 34 -5.89 -3.64 2.27
N ASP A 35 -6.75 -3.12 3.14
CA ASP A 35 -7.83 -2.22 2.71
C ASP A 35 -7.31 -0.80 2.46
N ASN A 36 -7.83 -0.15 1.43
CA ASN A 36 -7.68 1.30 1.27
C ASN A 36 -8.69 2.01 2.16
N ILE A 37 -8.23 2.97 2.95
CA ILE A 37 -9.04 3.77 3.88
C ILE A 37 -8.99 5.27 3.60
N SER A 38 -8.49 5.65 2.43
CA SER A 38 -8.25 7.07 2.09
C SER A 38 -9.49 7.96 2.15
N GLU A 39 -10.68 7.40 1.89
CA GLU A 39 -11.96 8.11 1.97
C GLU A 39 -12.34 8.55 3.40
N PHE A 40 -11.68 7.98 4.42
CA PHE A 40 -11.92 8.24 5.84
C PHE A 40 -10.84 9.10 6.49
N ILE A 41 -9.91 9.62 5.68
CA ILE A 41 -8.82 10.48 6.13
C ILE A 41 -9.08 11.89 5.61
N GLU A 42 -9.19 12.84 6.51
CA GLU A 42 -9.42 14.24 6.21
C GLU A 42 -8.10 14.99 5.98
N GLU A 43 -8.20 16.23 5.48
CA GLU A 43 -7.05 17.09 5.23
C GLU A 43 -6.26 17.33 6.53
N GLY A 44 -4.94 17.20 6.48
CA GLY A 44 -4.04 17.36 7.64
C GLY A 44 -3.91 16.13 8.54
N GLU A 45 -4.78 15.12 8.43
CA GLU A 45 -4.75 13.95 9.31
C GLU A 45 -3.60 12.98 9.00
N MET A 46 -3.09 13.00 7.78
CA MET A 46 -1.94 12.18 7.39
C MET A 46 -0.66 12.60 8.13
N GLU A 47 -0.48 13.88 8.37
CA GLU A 47 0.61 14.45 9.14
C GLU A 47 0.50 14.05 10.61
N LEU A 48 -0.70 14.16 11.18
CA LEU A 48 -0.99 13.74 12.55
C LEU A 48 -0.79 12.23 12.73
N LEU A 49 -1.25 11.42 11.77
CA LEU A 49 -1.07 9.97 11.80
C LEU A 49 0.41 9.58 11.71
N GLN A 50 1.18 10.27 10.88
CA GLN A 50 2.63 10.05 10.79
C GLN A 50 3.33 10.42 12.09
N ALA A 51 2.94 11.52 12.74
CA ALA A 51 3.50 11.93 14.05
C ALA A 51 3.14 10.91 15.15
N GLU A 52 1.89 10.43 15.18
CA GLU A 52 1.46 9.38 16.11
C GLU A 52 2.27 8.08 15.92
N VAL A 53 2.49 7.65 14.68
CA VAL A 53 3.30 6.47 14.37
C VAL A 53 4.76 6.68 14.77
N GLN A 54 5.32 7.87 14.54
CA GLN A 54 6.68 8.21 14.96
C GLN A 54 6.86 8.10 16.48
N GLU A 55 5.92 8.64 17.26
CA GLU A 55 5.96 8.55 18.73
C GLU A 55 5.99 7.09 19.20
N LYS A 56 5.13 6.24 18.62
CA LYS A 56 5.08 4.82 18.98
C LYS A 56 6.32 4.05 18.55
N LEU A 57 6.90 4.40 17.42
CA LEU A 57 8.16 3.82 16.95
C LEU A 57 9.34 4.25 17.86
N GLN A 58 9.33 5.48 18.35
CA GLN A 58 10.33 5.90 19.36
C GLN A 58 10.24 5.01 20.59
N GLY A 59 9.05 4.76 21.13
CA GLY A 59 8.87 3.84 22.25
C GLY A 59 9.33 2.40 21.97
N VAL A 60 9.26 1.95 20.71
CA VAL A 60 9.85 0.65 20.31
C VAL A 60 11.37 0.69 20.39
N LEU A 61 12.01 1.75 19.88
CA LEU A 61 13.47 1.92 19.92
C LEU A 61 13.96 1.99 21.38
N ASP A 62 13.26 2.73 22.23
CA ASP A 62 13.58 2.83 23.66
C ASP A 62 13.48 1.46 24.35
N SER A 63 12.44 0.67 24.00
CA SER A 63 12.26 -0.69 24.53
C SER A 63 13.31 -1.69 24.04
N LEU A 64 13.90 -1.42 22.87
CA LEU A 64 15.04 -2.17 22.34
C LEU A 64 16.38 -1.72 22.93
N VAL A 65 16.36 -0.75 23.86
CA VAL A 65 17.55 -0.17 24.52
C VAL A 65 18.50 0.46 23.51
N ILE A 66 17.96 1.16 22.50
CA ILE A 66 18.73 1.90 21.51
C ILE A 66 18.86 3.35 21.96
N ASP A 67 20.09 3.83 22.12
CA ASP A 67 20.40 5.22 22.49
C ASP A 67 20.22 6.16 21.28
N THR A 68 18.98 6.59 21.04
CA THR A 68 18.69 7.51 19.95
C THR A 68 19.08 8.96 20.21
N GLU A 69 19.49 9.30 21.43
CA GLU A 69 19.93 10.66 21.77
C GLU A 69 21.41 10.89 21.36
N ASN A 70 22.27 9.91 21.58
CA ASN A 70 23.70 10.03 21.35
C ASN A 70 24.19 9.29 20.10
N ASP A 71 23.44 8.33 19.57
CA ASP A 71 23.77 7.66 18.31
C ASP A 71 23.23 8.43 17.11
N HIS A 72 24.12 9.16 16.42
CA HIS A 72 23.80 9.95 15.22
C HIS A 72 23.20 9.13 14.06
N ASN A 73 23.34 7.80 14.04
CA ASN A 73 22.73 6.94 13.02
C ASN A 73 21.23 6.70 13.30
N THR A 74 20.83 6.69 14.57
CA THR A 74 19.48 6.30 15.00
C THR A 74 18.61 7.48 15.46
N GLN A 75 19.16 8.68 15.63
CA GLN A 75 18.43 9.90 16.06
C GLN A 75 17.13 10.14 15.30
N ASP A 76 17.12 9.95 13.98
CA ASP A 76 15.94 10.16 13.14
C ASP A 76 15.21 8.86 12.74
N THR A 77 15.56 7.70 13.29
CA THR A 77 15.05 6.41 12.84
C THR A 77 13.54 6.33 12.98
N ALA A 78 12.97 6.72 14.12
CA ALA A 78 11.52 6.71 14.33
C ALA A 78 10.78 7.56 13.27
N LYS A 79 11.30 8.76 12.99
CA LYS A 79 10.74 9.68 11.97
C LYS A 79 10.83 9.10 10.56
N ARG A 80 11.98 8.53 10.19
CA ARG A 80 12.21 7.94 8.87
C ARG A 80 11.32 6.73 8.64
N VAL A 81 11.20 5.85 9.64
CA VAL A 81 10.35 4.65 9.56
C VAL A 81 8.86 5.01 9.54
N ALA A 82 8.42 5.99 10.33
CA ALA A 82 7.04 6.49 10.28
C ALA A 82 6.69 7.04 8.90
N LYS A 83 7.57 7.88 8.32
CA LYS A 83 7.40 8.40 6.97
C LYS A 83 7.36 7.26 5.94
N MET A 84 8.27 6.31 6.01
CA MET A 84 8.32 5.15 5.13
C MET A 84 7.00 4.37 5.17
N TYR A 85 6.47 4.05 6.36
CA TYR A 85 5.20 3.33 6.47
C TYR A 85 4.02 4.14 5.91
N ILE A 86 3.86 5.39 6.32
CA ILE A 86 2.68 6.19 5.98
C ILE A 86 2.69 6.65 4.51
N ARG A 87 3.85 7.00 3.96
CA ARG A 87 3.95 7.65 2.64
C ARG A 87 4.41 6.74 1.51
N GLU A 88 5.07 5.63 1.83
CA GLU A 88 5.75 4.78 0.86
C GLU A 88 5.19 3.34 0.90
N THR A 89 5.67 2.49 1.80
CA THR A 89 5.37 1.05 1.79
C THR A 89 3.91 0.70 2.05
N PHE A 90 3.17 1.55 2.80
CA PHE A 90 1.73 1.39 3.03
C PHE A 90 0.93 2.53 2.37
N GLY A 91 1.55 3.29 1.47
CA GLY A 91 0.94 4.44 0.83
C GLY A 91 -0.35 4.13 0.09
N GLY A 92 -0.47 2.95 -0.51
CA GLY A 92 -1.68 2.48 -1.18
C GLY A 92 -2.88 2.27 -0.23
N ARG A 93 -2.64 2.19 1.08
CA ARG A 93 -3.69 2.16 2.10
C ARG A 93 -4.32 3.53 2.33
N PHE A 94 -3.52 4.59 2.21
CA PHE A 94 -3.86 5.96 2.64
C PHE A 94 -4.10 6.93 1.48
N LYS A 95 -3.66 6.58 0.26
CA LYS A 95 -3.83 7.39 -0.94
C LYS A 95 -5.07 6.96 -1.72
N PRO A 96 -5.80 7.88 -2.36
CA PRO A 96 -6.90 7.52 -3.25
C PRO A 96 -6.43 6.62 -4.40
N ALA A 97 -7.35 5.78 -4.90
CA ALA A 97 -7.07 4.95 -6.07
C ALA A 97 -6.70 5.81 -7.29
N PRO A 98 -5.78 5.34 -8.14
CA PRO A 98 -5.36 6.09 -9.33
C PRO A 98 -6.52 6.24 -10.30
N ARG A 99 -6.59 7.40 -10.98
CA ARG A 99 -7.52 7.57 -12.09
C ARG A 99 -7.12 6.65 -13.26
N VAL A 100 -8.05 5.83 -13.70
CA VAL A 100 -7.85 4.91 -14.82
C VAL A 100 -8.58 5.44 -16.04
N THR A 101 -7.89 5.49 -17.17
CA THR A 101 -8.46 5.83 -18.47
C THR A 101 -8.56 4.54 -19.27
N SER A 102 -9.74 4.27 -19.77
CA SER A 102 -10.02 3.23 -20.76
C SER A 102 -10.42 3.85 -22.09
N PHE A 103 -10.36 3.07 -23.15
CA PHE A 103 -10.68 3.46 -24.51
C PHE A 103 -11.64 2.43 -25.13
N PRO A 104 -12.55 2.83 -26.02
CA PRO A 104 -13.39 1.88 -26.73
C PRO A 104 -12.55 0.83 -27.47
N ASN A 105 -12.91 -0.43 -27.33
CA ASN A 105 -12.30 -1.52 -28.08
C ASN A 105 -12.90 -1.56 -29.49
N MET A 106 -12.10 -1.25 -30.51
CA MET A 106 -12.52 -1.22 -31.93
C MET A 106 -12.50 -2.62 -32.59
N GLY A 107 -12.79 -3.67 -31.81
CA GLY A 107 -12.94 -5.03 -32.35
C GLY A 107 -11.72 -5.94 -32.10
N TYR A 108 -10.76 -5.55 -31.26
CA TYR A 108 -9.67 -6.42 -30.84
C TYR A 108 -10.19 -7.54 -29.92
N LYS A 109 -9.98 -8.80 -30.33
CA LYS A 109 -10.50 -9.99 -29.62
C LYS A 109 -9.43 -10.92 -29.08
N SER A 110 -8.15 -10.59 -29.32
CA SER A 110 -7.03 -11.39 -28.84
C SER A 110 -6.62 -10.95 -27.45
N MET A 111 -5.88 -11.80 -26.75
CA MET A 111 -5.27 -11.44 -25.47
C MET A 111 -4.13 -10.44 -25.69
N TYR A 112 -4.09 -9.41 -24.88
CA TYR A 112 -2.90 -8.57 -24.73
C TYR A 112 -2.35 -8.69 -23.32
N THR A 113 -1.05 -8.51 -23.15
CA THR A 113 -0.36 -8.69 -21.88
C THR A 113 0.40 -7.43 -21.48
N SER A 114 0.49 -7.20 -20.17
CA SER A 114 1.34 -6.17 -19.58
C SER A 114 2.22 -6.81 -18.52
N GLY A 115 3.50 -6.54 -18.59
CA GLY A 115 4.50 -7.09 -17.66
C GLY A 115 5.88 -7.23 -18.28
N PRO A 116 6.92 -7.46 -17.47
CA PRO A 116 6.88 -7.55 -16.03
C PRO A 116 6.63 -6.20 -15.34
N ILE A 117 5.73 -6.18 -14.35
CA ILE A 117 5.46 -5.03 -13.48
C ILE A 117 6.14 -5.31 -12.14
N SER A 118 6.95 -4.38 -11.65
CA SER A 118 7.66 -4.55 -10.39
C SER A 118 6.70 -4.62 -9.20
N ILE A 119 6.86 -5.64 -8.36
CA ILE A 119 6.18 -5.78 -7.07
C ILE A 119 7.14 -5.37 -5.96
N ARG A 120 6.69 -4.44 -5.13
CA ARG A 120 7.32 -4.06 -3.87
C ARG A 120 6.21 -3.94 -2.84
N SER A 121 5.99 -4.99 -2.10
CA SER A 121 4.94 -5.09 -1.10
C SER A 121 5.52 -5.44 0.26
N THR A 122 4.66 -5.56 1.25
CA THR A 122 5.03 -5.88 2.61
C THR A 122 4.16 -7.03 3.12
N CYS A 123 4.80 -8.06 3.67
CA CYS A 123 4.09 -9.17 4.29
C CYS A 123 3.35 -8.69 5.54
N ALA A 124 2.04 -8.97 5.63
CA ALA A 124 1.22 -8.55 6.76
C ALA A 124 1.64 -9.18 8.11
N HIS A 125 2.32 -10.34 8.09
CA HIS A 125 2.68 -11.08 9.29
C HIS A 125 3.88 -10.49 10.05
N HIS A 126 4.91 -10.05 9.35
CA HIS A 126 6.17 -9.60 9.96
C HIS A 126 6.66 -8.26 9.43
N PHE A 127 5.89 -7.60 8.57
CA PHE A 127 6.25 -6.36 7.88
C PHE A 127 7.58 -6.44 7.11
N GLN A 128 7.96 -7.67 6.69
CA GLN A 128 9.10 -7.90 5.81
C GLN A 128 8.70 -7.72 4.35
N ASN A 129 9.67 -7.39 3.51
CA ASN A 129 9.42 -7.10 2.10
C ASN A 129 8.97 -8.34 1.32
N ILE A 130 8.08 -8.12 0.37
CA ILE A 130 7.75 -9.02 -0.73
C ILE A 130 8.23 -8.33 -2.00
N VAL A 131 9.20 -8.91 -2.70
CA VAL A 131 9.82 -8.32 -3.89
C VAL A 131 9.70 -9.26 -5.07
N GLY A 132 9.15 -8.77 -6.18
CA GLY A 132 8.92 -9.64 -7.31
C GLY A 132 8.42 -8.91 -8.55
N ARG A 133 7.67 -9.65 -9.37
CA ARG A 133 7.12 -9.19 -10.64
C ARG A 133 5.71 -9.74 -10.85
N ALA A 134 4.89 -8.95 -11.53
CA ALA A 134 3.55 -9.37 -11.97
C ALA A 134 3.45 -9.31 -13.50
N TRP A 135 2.61 -10.17 -14.02
CA TRP A 135 2.16 -10.17 -15.41
C TRP A 135 0.63 -10.21 -15.42
N VAL A 136 0.06 -9.45 -16.31
CA VAL A 136 -1.40 -9.38 -16.51
C VAL A 136 -1.71 -9.71 -17.95
N GLY A 137 -2.63 -10.64 -18.18
CA GLY A 137 -3.19 -10.95 -19.51
C GLY A 137 -4.67 -10.61 -19.51
N ILE A 138 -5.16 -9.90 -20.54
CA ILE A 138 -6.56 -9.52 -20.68
C ILE A 138 -7.05 -9.81 -22.10
N ILE A 139 -8.21 -10.45 -22.23
CA ILE A 139 -8.99 -10.45 -23.47
C ILE A 139 -10.06 -9.38 -23.29
N PRO A 140 -9.96 -8.23 -24.01
CA PRO A 140 -10.87 -7.12 -23.80
C PRO A 140 -12.27 -7.43 -24.34
N ASN A 141 -13.28 -6.84 -23.73
CA ASN A 141 -14.65 -6.89 -24.22
C ASN A 141 -15.01 -5.55 -24.87
N GLY A 142 -15.58 -4.60 -24.17
CA GLY A 142 -15.97 -3.31 -24.73
C GLY A 142 -14.90 -2.22 -24.64
N GLU A 143 -13.91 -2.39 -23.76
CA GLU A 143 -12.90 -1.38 -23.47
C GLU A 143 -11.49 -1.97 -23.36
N VAL A 144 -10.50 -1.14 -23.66
CA VAL A 144 -9.07 -1.44 -23.40
C VAL A 144 -8.51 -0.42 -22.41
N ILE A 145 -7.68 -0.90 -21.49
CA ILE A 145 -7.04 -0.06 -20.48
C ILE A 145 -5.73 0.50 -21.02
N GLY A 146 -5.47 1.78 -20.77
CA GLY A 146 -4.20 2.40 -21.15
C GLY A 146 -3.01 1.73 -20.45
N LEU A 147 -1.93 1.46 -21.18
CA LEU A 147 -0.79 0.66 -20.72
C LEU A 147 -0.21 1.12 -19.36
N SER A 148 -0.04 2.43 -19.16
CA SER A 148 0.47 2.99 -17.89
C SER A 148 -0.47 2.77 -16.69
N LYS A 149 -1.74 2.42 -16.94
CA LYS A 149 -2.72 2.23 -15.87
C LYS A 149 -2.54 0.89 -15.16
N PHE A 150 -2.06 -0.14 -15.86
CA PHE A 150 -1.69 -1.40 -15.25
C PHE A 150 -0.68 -1.20 -14.12
N ASN A 151 0.41 -0.49 -14.41
CA ASN A 151 1.45 -0.19 -13.41
C ASN A 151 0.88 0.57 -12.22
N ARG A 152 0.06 1.60 -12.47
CA ARG A 152 -0.52 2.44 -11.40
C ARG A 152 -1.48 1.67 -10.50
N ILE A 153 -2.33 0.80 -11.07
CA ILE A 153 -3.25 -0.04 -10.31
C ILE A 153 -2.44 -1.04 -9.46
N VAL A 154 -1.51 -1.76 -10.10
CA VAL A 154 -0.68 -2.74 -9.40
C VAL A 154 0.09 -2.07 -8.26
N HIS A 155 0.80 -0.96 -8.50
CA HIS A 155 1.57 -0.26 -7.47
C HIS A 155 0.67 0.22 -6.32
N HIS A 156 -0.49 0.77 -6.61
CA HIS A 156 -1.44 1.20 -5.58
C HIS A 156 -1.93 0.05 -4.67
N ILE A 157 -2.07 -1.16 -5.23
CA ILE A 157 -2.50 -2.34 -4.47
C ILE A 157 -1.33 -2.94 -3.69
N VAL A 158 -0.15 -3.05 -4.29
CA VAL A 158 1.00 -3.69 -3.63
C VAL A 158 1.60 -2.83 -2.52
N GLU A 159 1.40 -1.52 -2.53
CA GLU A 159 1.79 -0.61 -1.44
C GLU A 159 0.86 -0.76 -0.21
N ARG A 160 0.61 -1.99 0.24
CA ARG A 160 -0.20 -2.32 1.43
C ARG A 160 0.38 -3.56 2.12
N PRO A 161 0.26 -3.67 3.46
CA PRO A 161 0.61 -4.92 4.14
C PRO A 161 -0.41 -6.02 3.79
N GLN A 162 0.05 -7.13 3.21
CA GLN A 162 -0.83 -8.19 2.73
C GLN A 162 -0.12 -9.53 2.55
N ILE A 163 -0.87 -10.54 2.15
CA ILE A 163 -0.32 -11.82 1.63
C ILE A 163 -0.44 -11.85 0.11
N GLN A 164 0.37 -12.67 -0.55
CA GLN A 164 0.45 -12.68 -2.02
C GLN A 164 -0.86 -13.10 -2.68
N GLU A 165 -1.59 -14.03 -2.09
CA GLU A 165 -2.86 -14.55 -2.59
C GLU A 165 -3.93 -13.45 -2.65
N GLU A 166 -4.07 -12.69 -1.56
CA GLU A 166 -5.01 -11.56 -1.51
C GLU A 166 -4.58 -10.43 -2.45
N MET A 167 -3.27 -10.14 -2.53
CA MET A 167 -2.71 -9.17 -3.45
C MET A 167 -3.05 -9.50 -4.90
N THR A 168 -2.85 -10.76 -5.30
CA THR A 168 -3.13 -11.23 -6.66
C THR A 168 -4.62 -11.11 -6.99
N THR A 169 -5.48 -11.49 -6.04
CA THR A 169 -6.94 -11.36 -6.17
C THR A 169 -7.36 -9.90 -6.29
N GLN A 170 -6.85 -9.01 -5.43
CA GLN A 170 -7.19 -7.58 -5.49
C GLN A 170 -6.75 -6.92 -6.81
N ILE A 171 -5.58 -7.30 -7.35
CA ILE A 171 -5.12 -6.82 -8.66
C ILE A 171 -6.10 -7.25 -9.75
N ALA A 172 -6.51 -8.53 -9.75
CA ALA A 172 -7.45 -9.06 -10.73
C ALA A 172 -8.81 -8.36 -10.64
N ASP A 173 -9.37 -8.24 -9.44
CA ASP A 173 -10.68 -7.63 -9.22
C ASP A 173 -10.69 -6.14 -9.60
N GLU A 174 -9.64 -5.42 -9.30
CA GLU A 174 -9.55 -4.00 -9.67
C GLU A 174 -9.42 -3.82 -11.19
N LEU A 175 -8.62 -4.65 -11.86
CA LEU A 175 -8.47 -4.60 -13.32
C LEU A 175 -9.77 -4.98 -14.05
N LYS A 176 -10.53 -5.97 -13.54
CA LYS A 176 -11.83 -6.35 -14.10
C LYS A 176 -12.82 -5.18 -14.16
N LYS A 177 -12.86 -4.34 -13.12
CA LYS A 177 -13.75 -3.16 -13.07
C LYS A 177 -13.50 -2.21 -14.25
N TYR A 178 -12.23 -1.97 -14.59
CA TYR A 178 -11.86 -1.03 -15.65
C TYR A 178 -11.88 -1.66 -17.05
N ALA A 179 -11.49 -2.93 -17.16
CA ALA A 179 -11.50 -3.65 -18.45
C ALA A 179 -12.89 -4.13 -18.85
N LYS A 180 -13.86 -4.13 -17.93
CA LYS A 180 -15.24 -4.64 -18.14
C LYS A 180 -15.27 -6.03 -18.76
N THR A 181 -14.36 -6.90 -18.28
CA THR A 181 -14.22 -8.28 -18.76
C THR A 181 -13.90 -9.22 -17.60
N GLU A 182 -14.42 -10.44 -17.70
CA GLU A 182 -14.03 -11.54 -16.80
C GLU A 182 -12.83 -12.33 -17.32
N ASN A 183 -12.44 -12.11 -18.59
CA ASN A 183 -11.36 -12.82 -19.26
C ASN A 183 -10.00 -12.15 -18.93
N LEU A 184 -9.51 -12.42 -17.74
CA LEU A 184 -8.30 -11.82 -17.20
C LEU A 184 -7.52 -12.86 -16.40
N ALA A 185 -6.19 -12.81 -16.52
CA ALA A 185 -5.26 -13.58 -15.69
C ALA A 185 -4.22 -12.65 -15.08
N VAL A 186 -3.86 -12.89 -13.82
CA VAL A 186 -2.76 -12.21 -13.12
C VAL A 186 -1.83 -13.28 -12.59
N VAL A 187 -0.54 -13.13 -12.87
CA VAL A 187 0.52 -13.98 -12.32
C VAL A 187 1.46 -13.09 -11.53
N VAL A 188 1.73 -13.47 -10.28
CA VAL A 188 2.71 -12.81 -9.41
C VAL A 188 3.76 -13.83 -9.03
N LYS A 189 5.03 -13.51 -9.28
CA LYS A 189 6.19 -14.27 -8.79
C LYS A 189 7.00 -13.36 -7.87
N ALA A 190 7.18 -13.76 -6.61
CA ALA A 190 7.87 -12.93 -5.64
C ALA A 190 8.62 -13.74 -4.58
N GLU A 191 9.72 -13.14 -4.12
CA GLU A 191 10.48 -13.57 -2.95
C GLU A 191 9.90 -12.92 -1.70
N HIS A 192 9.77 -13.71 -0.63
CA HIS A 192 9.23 -13.29 0.65
C HIS A 192 10.33 -13.21 1.70
N HIS A 193 10.77 -12.00 2.05
CA HIS A 193 11.84 -11.80 3.03
C HIS A 193 11.47 -12.25 4.44
N CYS A 194 10.20 -12.42 4.77
CA CYS A 194 9.78 -13.07 6.01
C CYS A 194 10.22 -14.54 6.09
N MET A 195 10.56 -15.14 4.96
CA MET A 195 11.03 -16.50 4.81
C MET A 195 12.54 -16.57 4.52
N THR A 196 13.03 -15.72 3.60
CA THR A 196 14.43 -15.77 3.14
C THR A 196 15.38 -15.05 4.10
N HIS A 197 14.98 -13.91 4.71
CA HIS A 197 15.83 -13.10 5.58
C HIS A 197 15.82 -13.51 7.05
N ARG A 198 14.78 -14.20 7.49
CA ARG A 198 14.58 -14.66 8.86
C ARG A 198 13.73 -15.93 8.87
N GLY A 199 13.49 -16.51 10.06
CA GLY A 199 12.68 -17.72 10.20
C GLY A 199 13.36 -18.92 9.55
N VAL A 200 12.76 -19.48 8.53
CA VAL A 200 13.25 -20.69 7.82
C VAL A 200 14.57 -20.46 7.06
N ARG A 201 14.81 -19.23 6.60
CA ARG A 201 15.98 -18.82 5.80
C ARG A 201 16.16 -19.61 4.52
N GLU A 202 15.03 -19.98 3.90
CA GLU A 202 15.02 -20.65 2.60
C GLU A 202 15.10 -19.62 1.46
N HIS A 203 16.09 -19.75 0.59
CA HIS A 203 16.38 -18.79 -0.48
C HIS A 203 15.97 -19.27 -1.87
N GLU A 204 15.75 -20.58 -2.05
CA GLU A 204 15.42 -21.15 -3.34
C GLU A 204 13.92 -21.27 -3.60
N SER A 205 13.11 -21.06 -2.55
CA SER A 205 11.65 -21.10 -2.66
C SER A 205 11.10 -19.73 -3.00
N ASP A 206 10.34 -19.65 -4.09
CA ASP A 206 9.49 -18.52 -4.40
C ASP A 206 8.03 -18.95 -4.55
N MET A 207 7.12 -17.98 -4.47
CA MET A 207 5.70 -18.18 -4.65
C MET A 207 5.26 -17.60 -5.99
N THR A 208 4.59 -18.40 -6.79
CA THR A 208 4.06 -18.01 -8.12
C THR A 208 2.56 -18.17 -8.17
#